data_28ae56602fa41ef3bb911859eced074a
#
_entry.id   28ae56602fa41ef3bb911859eced074a
#
_cell.length_a   1.000
_cell.length_b   1.000
_cell.length_c   1.000
_cell.angle_alpha   90.00
_cell.angle_beta   90.00
_cell.angle_gamma   90.00
#
_symmetry.space_group_name_H-M   'P 1'
#
loop_
_entity.id
_entity.type
_entity.pdbx_description
1 polymer ?
#
loop_
_entity_poly.entity_id
_entity_poly.type
_entity_poly.pdbx_seq_one_letter_code
_entity_poly.pdbx_strand_id
1 'polypeptide(L)'
;MTQLERLKDELITLTVRRGYPAELGALMAAELGTESTITRMITYLTHVAPERAEDMVDEMLAIRSDRDFWADKKRSEYYQKQYNQMLWDEKNR
;
A
#
# COMPACT_ATOMS: atom_id res chain seq x y z
N MET A 1 -3.63 8.61 -19.55
CA MET A 1 -3.74 7.67 -18.42
C MET A 1 -2.46 7.71 -17.61
N THR A 2 -2.58 7.89 -16.31
CA THR A 2 -1.43 7.92 -15.39
C THR A 2 -0.92 6.51 -15.12
N GLN A 3 0.30 6.40 -14.59
CA GLN A 3 0.85 5.11 -14.16
C GLN A 3 -0.03 4.46 -13.08
N LEU A 4 -0.53 5.27 -12.14
CA LEU A 4 -1.41 4.78 -11.08
C LEU A 4 -2.70 4.19 -11.67
N GLU A 5 -3.31 4.85 -12.63
CA GLU A 5 -4.52 4.36 -13.29
C GLU A 5 -4.26 3.04 -14.04
N ARG A 6 -3.11 2.91 -14.69
CA ARG A 6 -2.71 1.67 -15.36
C ARG A 6 -2.57 0.53 -14.37
N LEU A 7 -1.93 0.79 -13.24
CA LEU A 7 -1.75 -0.22 -12.20
C LEU A 7 -3.08 -0.64 -11.59
N LYS A 8 -4.01 0.31 -11.39
CA LYS A 8 -5.35 -0.01 -10.91
C LYS A 8 -6.10 -0.91 -11.89
N ASP A 9 -6.03 -0.58 -13.19
CA ASP A 9 -6.66 -1.40 -14.23
C ASP A 9 -6.03 -2.78 -14.31
N GLU A 10 -4.71 -2.87 -14.19
CA GLU A 10 -4.00 -4.14 -14.18
C GLU A 10 -4.41 -5.00 -13.00
N LEU A 11 -4.56 -4.41 -11.82
CA LEU A 11 -5.01 -5.13 -10.64
C LEU A 11 -6.42 -5.68 -10.84
N ILE A 12 -7.33 -4.88 -11.39
CA ILE A 12 -8.71 -5.31 -11.67
C ILE A 12 -8.70 -6.47 -12.67
N THR A 13 -7.94 -6.35 -13.75
CA THR A 13 -7.82 -7.37 -14.78
C THR A 13 -7.31 -8.69 -14.19
N LEU A 14 -6.28 -8.61 -13.38
CA LEU A 14 -5.69 -9.78 -12.76
C LEU A 14 -6.65 -10.44 -11.75
N THR A 15 -7.41 -9.64 -11.02
CA THR A 15 -8.43 -10.13 -10.09
C THR A 15 -9.48 -10.96 -10.85
N VAL A 16 -9.95 -10.46 -11.98
CA VAL A 16 -10.90 -11.18 -12.83
C VAL A 16 -10.30 -12.47 -13.39
N ARG A 17 -9.05 -12.42 -13.82
CA ARG A 17 -8.34 -13.62 -14.31
C ARG A 17 -8.23 -14.72 -13.27
N ARG A 18 -8.17 -14.33 -11.99
CA ARG A 18 -8.12 -15.28 -10.87
C ARG A 18 -9.50 -15.82 -10.49
N GLY A 19 -10.55 -15.40 -11.19
CA GLY A 19 -11.90 -15.90 -10.99
C GLY A 19 -12.74 -15.10 -10.01
N TYR A 20 -12.34 -13.87 -9.69
CA TYR A 20 -13.04 -13.02 -8.73
C TYR A 20 -13.73 -11.85 -9.43
N PRO A 21 -14.75 -11.23 -8.80
CA PRO A 21 -15.47 -10.11 -9.42
C PRO A 21 -14.56 -8.89 -9.62
N ALA A 22 -14.83 -8.15 -10.70
CA ALA A 22 -14.11 -6.90 -10.99
C ALA A 22 -14.27 -5.87 -9.86
N GLU A 23 -15.41 -5.86 -9.20
CA GLU A 23 -15.72 -4.97 -8.07
C GLU A 23 -14.73 -5.16 -6.92
N LEU A 24 -14.30 -6.40 -6.68
CA LEU A 24 -13.31 -6.69 -5.65
C LEU A 24 -11.97 -6.08 -6.03
N GLY A 25 -11.56 -6.18 -7.29
CA GLY A 25 -10.34 -5.55 -7.79
C GLY A 25 -10.39 -4.03 -7.67
N ALA A 26 -11.53 -3.43 -7.99
CA ALA A 26 -11.72 -1.98 -7.88
C ALA A 26 -11.64 -1.53 -6.42
N LEU A 27 -12.25 -2.28 -5.50
CA LEU A 27 -12.19 -1.98 -4.07
C LEU A 27 -10.75 -2.03 -3.55
N MET A 28 -10.01 -3.08 -3.91
CA MET A 28 -8.61 -3.21 -3.50
C MET A 28 -7.75 -2.08 -4.05
N ALA A 29 -7.95 -1.70 -5.30
CA ALA A 29 -7.22 -0.60 -5.92
C ALA A 29 -7.48 0.73 -5.19
N ALA A 30 -8.73 0.97 -4.80
CA ALA A 30 -9.11 2.17 -4.05
C ALA A 30 -8.50 2.18 -2.64
N GLU A 31 -8.55 1.03 -1.94
CA GLU A 31 -8.02 0.91 -0.58
C GLU A 31 -6.50 1.05 -0.53
N LEU A 32 -5.80 0.47 -1.50
CA LEU A 32 -4.32 0.54 -1.54
C LEU A 32 -3.83 1.92 -1.98
N GLY A 33 -4.40 2.48 -3.03
CA GLY A 33 -4.28 3.88 -3.39
C GLY A 33 -2.93 4.39 -3.89
N THR A 34 -1.85 3.63 -3.81
CA THR A 34 -0.51 4.05 -4.25
C THR A 34 0.08 3.08 -5.26
N GLU A 35 1.01 3.55 -6.08
CA GLU A 35 1.69 2.69 -7.06
C GLU A 35 2.43 1.55 -6.37
N SER A 36 3.10 1.84 -5.29
CA SER A 36 3.89 0.86 -4.53
C SER A 36 3.01 -0.26 -3.97
N THR A 37 1.92 0.08 -3.29
CA THR A 37 1.05 -0.92 -2.67
C THR A 37 0.29 -1.74 -3.70
N ILE A 38 -0.17 -1.10 -4.78
CA ILE A 38 -0.86 -1.79 -5.87
C ILE A 38 0.09 -2.76 -6.57
N THR A 39 1.33 -2.35 -6.81
CA THR A 39 2.37 -3.23 -7.40
C THR A 39 2.60 -4.45 -6.52
N ARG A 40 2.66 -4.29 -5.21
CA ARG A 40 2.81 -5.41 -4.27
C ARG A 40 1.64 -6.38 -4.38
N MET A 41 0.42 -5.86 -4.50
CA MET A 41 -0.77 -6.70 -4.64
C MET A 41 -0.78 -7.45 -5.97
N ILE A 42 -0.37 -6.79 -7.05
CA ILE A 42 -0.24 -7.41 -8.37
C ILE A 42 0.78 -8.53 -8.32
N THR A 43 1.92 -8.31 -7.68
CA THR A 43 2.96 -9.33 -7.50
C THR A 43 2.42 -10.54 -6.75
N TYR A 44 1.68 -10.30 -5.67
CA TYR A 44 1.04 -11.38 -4.91
C TYR A 44 0.11 -12.21 -5.81
N LEU A 45 -0.80 -11.55 -6.54
CA LEU A 45 -1.76 -12.25 -7.39
C LEU A 45 -1.11 -12.93 -8.60
N THR A 46 0.05 -12.45 -9.03
CA THR A 46 0.81 -13.07 -10.12
C THR A 46 1.45 -14.39 -9.68
N HIS A 47 1.98 -14.42 -8.46
CA HIS A 47 2.72 -15.58 -7.96
C HIS A 47 1.90 -16.52 -7.10
N VAL A 48 0.80 -16.04 -6.52
CA VAL A 48 -0.08 -16.82 -5.66
C VAL A 48 -1.48 -16.81 -6.27
N ALA A 49 -2.08 -17.98 -6.38
CA ALA A 49 -3.47 -18.11 -6.81
C ALA A 49 -4.32 -18.37 -5.55
N PRO A 50 -4.84 -17.33 -4.89
CA PRO A 50 -5.61 -17.53 -3.67
C PRO A 50 -6.87 -18.31 -3.94
N GLU A 51 -7.15 -19.29 -3.09
CA GLU A 51 -8.32 -20.14 -3.25
C GLU A 51 -9.62 -19.46 -2.81
N ARG A 52 -9.51 -18.43 -1.96
CA ARG A 52 -10.66 -17.70 -1.42
C ARG A 52 -10.44 -16.20 -1.50
N ALA A 53 -11.53 -15.46 -1.69
CA ALA A 53 -11.50 -14.01 -1.68
C ALA A 53 -10.97 -13.46 -0.37
N GLU A 54 -11.24 -14.15 0.74
CA GLU A 54 -10.75 -13.76 2.07
C GLU A 54 -9.23 -13.69 2.15
N ASP A 55 -8.54 -14.64 1.52
CA ASP A 55 -7.07 -14.66 1.49
C ASP A 55 -6.54 -13.44 0.75
N MET A 56 -7.21 -13.03 -0.30
CA MET A 56 -6.85 -11.86 -1.08
C MET A 56 -7.06 -10.57 -0.28
N VAL A 57 -8.19 -10.48 0.43
CA VAL A 57 -8.50 -9.32 1.29
C VAL A 57 -7.50 -9.25 2.45
N ASP A 58 -7.15 -10.38 3.05
CA ASP A 58 -6.17 -10.44 4.13
C ASP A 58 -4.81 -9.91 3.69
N GLU A 59 -4.36 -10.28 2.48
CA GLU A 59 -3.10 -9.77 1.93
C GLU A 59 -3.18 -8.27 1.67
N MET A 60 -4.30 -7.79 1.12
CA MET A 60 -4.52 -6.36 0.91
C MET A 60 -4.44 -5.58 2.23
N LEU A 61 -5.07 -6.09 3.28
CA LEU A 61 -5.05 -5.45 4.59
C LEU A 61 -3.64 -5.44 5.19
N ALA A 62 -2.87 -6.51 4.99
CA ALA A 62 -1.48 -6.58 5.43
C ALA A 62 -0.62 -5.54 4.71
N ILE A 63 -0.78 -5.40 3.40
CA ILE A 63 -0.06 -4.40 2.60
C ILE A 63 -0.43 -2.99 3.05
N ARG A 64 -1.72 -2.73 3.28
CA ARG A 64 -2.21 -1.42 3.74
C ARG A 64 -1.66 -1.07 5.13
N SER A 65 -1.68 -2.04 6.05
CA SER A 65 -1.14 -1.85 7.39
C SER A 65 0.35 -1.54 7.37
N ASP A 66 1.09 -2.24 6.52
CA ASP A 66 2.52 -2.03 6.36
C ASP A 66 2.82 -0.62 5.84
N ARG A 67 2.05 -0.17 4.83
CA ARG A 67 2.14 1.19 4.31
C ARG A 67 1.90 2.22 5.40
N ASP A 68 0.83 2.05 6.18
CA ASP A 68 0.44 2.99 7.23
C ASP A 68 1.48 3.01 8.35
N PHE A 69 2.01 1.86 8.72
CA PHE A 69 3.09 1.75 9.71
C PHE A 69 4.32 2.55 9.28
N TRP A 70 4.77 2.38 8.04
CA TRP A 70 5.96 3.07 7.53
C TRP A 70 5.71 4.58 7.39
N ALA A 71 4.51 4.99 7.00
CA ALA A 71 4.15 6.41 6.93
C ALA A 71 4.21 7.06 8.32
N ASP A 72 3.66 6.39 9.33
CA ASP A 72 3.67 6.87 10.71
C ASP A 72 5.11 6.91 11.26
N LYS A 73 5.91 5.90 10.97
CA LYS A 73 7.30 5.84 11.39
C LYS A 73 8.10 7.00 10.80
N LYS A 74 7.96 7.27 9.51
CA LYS A 74 8.65 8.40 8.86
C LYS A 74 8.25 9.74 9.46
N ARG A 75 6.96 9.92 9.75
CA ARG A 75 6.47 11.14 10.37
C ARG A 75 7.04 11.32 11.77
N SER A 76 7.06 10.26 12.56
CA SER A 76 7.63 10.26 13.90
C SER A 76 9.12 10.59 13.89
N GLU A 77 9.88 10.00 12.99
CA GLU A 77 11.31 10.28 12.81
C GLU A 77 11.56 11.73 12.43
N TYR A 78 10.72 12.29 11.55
CA TYR A 78 10.83 13.68 11.15
C TYR A 78 10.64 14.62 12.33
N TYR A 79 9.58 14.43 13.12
CA TYR A 79 9.32 15.27 14.28
C TYR A 79 10.38 15.13 15.36
N GLN A 80 10.87 13.93 15.57
CA GLN A 80 11.94 13.70 16.54
C GLN A 80 13.24 14.41 16.14
N LYS A 81 13.57 14.38 14.86
CA LYS A 81 14.73 15.09 14.33
C LYS A 81 14.59 16.60 14.52
N GLN A 82 13.43 17.16 14.26
CA GLN A 82 13.15 18.59 14.47
C GLN A 82 13.30 18.97 15.95
N TYR A 83 12.78 18.15 16.85
CA TYR A 83 12.86 18.38 18.27
C TYR A 83 14.31 18.35 18.76
N ASN A 84 15.09 17.39 18.34
CA ASN A 84 16.51 17.28 18.69
C ASN A 84 17.32 18.48 18.19
N GLN A 85 17.01 18.97 16.99
CA GLN A 85 17.64 20.15 16.42
C GLN A 85 17.37 21.39 17.28
N MET A 86 16.14 21.58 17.74
CA MET A 86 15.76 22.67 18.62
C MET A 86 16.54 22.63 19.93
N LEU A 87 16.64 21.47 20.56
CA LEU A 87 17.39 21.28 21.80
C LEU A 87 18.87 21.61 21.62
N TRP A 88 19.45 21.19 20.49
CA TRP A 88 20.84 21.46 20.18
C TRP A 88 21.09 22.96 20.04
N ASP A 89 20.23 23.67 19.31
CA ASP A 89 20.36 25.12 19.11
C ASP A 89 20.24 25.89 20.43
N GLU A 90 19.35 25.51 21.34
CA GLU A 90 19.25 26.10 22.67
C GLU A 90 20.50 25.91 23.48
N LYS A 91 21.09 24.71 23.41
CA LYS A 91 22.29 24.36 24.18
C LYS A 91 23.56 25.11 23.74
N ASN A 92 23.60 25.52 22.47
CA ASN A 92 24.75 26.11 21.83
C ASN A 92 24.61 27.62 21.53
N ARG A 93 23.68 28.28 22.17
CA ARG A 93 23.50 29.72 22.09
C ARG A 93 24.55 30.47 22.91
#